data_3b074f37c9b04b2e2fe1dbf5ac294585
#
_entry.id   3b074f37c9b04b2e2fe1dbf5ac294585
#
_cell.length_a   1.000
_cell.length_b   1.000
_cell.length_c   1.000
_cell.angle_alpha   90.00
_cell.angle_beta   90.00
_cell.angle_gamma   90.00
#
_symmetry.space_group_name_H-M   'P 1'
#
loop_
_entity.id
_entity.type
_entity.pdbx_description
1 polymer ?
#
loop_
_entity_poly.entity_id
_entity_poly.type
_entity_poly.pdbx_seq_one_letter_code
_entity_poly.pdbx_strand_id
1 'polypeptide(L)'
;MARPTPAPISPDELVALAMAVMKAAKFPVLATIDGDQPRARPVSPVRTDGFVVYVANLRMYHKTAEIAANARVELCYLDDKHDQVRITGVAAVLTDRAILQSIWDGNPLLRQYLGTIENPALIVYRIEPVRVRYMKEWALEYHEVPMVARVGGAALPANGS
;
A
#
# COMPACT_ATOMS: atom_id res chain seq x y z
N MET A 1 11.34 30.51 -13.36
CA MET A 1 12.23 29.43 -12.91
C MET A 1 12.14 28.30 -13.93
N ALA A 2 13.25 27.82 -14.47
CA ALA A 2 13.23 26.75 -15.46
C ALA A 2 12.82 25.43 -14.78
N ARG A 3 12.01 24.63 -15.47
CA ARG A 3 11.64 23.28 -15.01
C ARG A 3 12.93 22.43 -14.87
N PRO A 4 13.14 21.74 -13.74
CA PRO A 4 14.26 20.82 -13.62
C PRO A 4 14.19 19.76 -14.73
N THR A 5 15.30 19.46 -15.36
CA THR A 5 15.36 18.31 -16.28
C THR A 5 15.64 17.08 -15.44
N PRO A 6 14.76 16.07 -15.43
CA PRO A 6 14.98 14.86 -14.67
C PRO A 6 16.24 14.15 -15.18
N ALA A 7 17.16 13.81 -14.28
CA ALA A 7 18.25 12.91 -14.62
C ALA A 7 17.71 11.47 -14.73
N PRO A 8 18.23 10.65 -15.68
CA PRO A 8 17.88 9.24 -15.72
C PRO A 8 18.23 8.56 -14.40
N ILE A 9 17.32 7.73 -13.89
CA ILE A 9 17.50 6.96 -12.67
C ILE A 9 17.55 5.48 -13.07
N SER A 10 18.54 4.73 -12.57
CA SER A 10 18.64 3.30 -12.87
C SER A 10 17.50 2.52 -12.18
N PRO A 11 17.10 1.35 -12.72
CA PRO A 11 16.04 0.54 -12.13
C PRO A 11 16.26 0.18 -10.66
N ASP A 12 17.48 -0.23 -10.30
CA ASP A 12 17.83 -0.58 -8.92
C ASP A 12 17.78 0.63 -7.98
N GLU A 13 18.23 1.78 -8.47
CA GLU A 13 18.16 3.04 -7.75
C GLU A 13 16.69 3.48 -7.53
N LEU A 14 15.81 3.30 -8.51
CA LEU A 14 14.38 3.58 -8.36
C LEU A 14 13.73 2.75 -7.24
N VAL A 15 14.06 1.46 -7.16
CA VAL A 15 13.57 0.59 -6.07
C VAL A 15 14.05 1.11 -4.72
N ALA A 16 15.35 1.43 -4.60
CA ALA A 16 15.92 1.93 -3.36
C ALA A 16 15.30 3.27 -2.91
N LEU A 17 15.12 4.21 -3.85
CA LEU A 17 14.48 5.51 -3.59
C LEU A 17 13.03 5.34 -3.14
N ALA A 18 12.25 4.52 -3.84
CA ALA A 18 10.86 4.26 -3.48
C ALA A 18 10.73 3.64 -2.08
N MET A 19 11.58 2.66 -1.76
CA MET A 19 11.59 2.05 -0.43
C MET A 19 12.01 3.04 0.66
N ALA A 20 12.93 3.95 0.37
CA ALA A 20 13.34 5.00 1.30
C ALA A 20 12.19 5.96 1.62
N VAL A 21 11.42 6.41 0.62
CA VAL A 21 10.22 7.24 0.80
C VAL A 21 9.19 6.51 1.65
N MET A 22 8.87 5.26 1.34
CA MET A 22 7.89 4.47 2.11
C MET A 22 8.30 4.33 3.57
N LYS A 23 9.60 4.12 3.83
CA LYS A 23 10.15 4.02 5.19
C LYS A 23 10.08 5.35 5.95
N ALA A 24 10.37 6.46 5.28
CA ALA A 24 10.35 7.79 5.89
C ALA A 24 8.93 8.27 6.16
N ALA A 25 8.03 8.13 5.19
CA ALA A 25 6.65 8.61 5.29
C ALA A 25 5.79 7.82 6.28
N LYS A 26 6.04 6.53 6.49
CA LYS A 26 5.36 5.62 7.46
C LYS A 26 3.85 5.50 7.32
N PHE A 27 3.13 6.60 7.17
CA PHE A 27 1.66 6.70 7.19
C PHE A 27 1.14 7.15 5.82
N PRO A 28 0.97 6.24 4.87
CA PRO A 28 0.43 6.60 3.57
C PRO A 28 -1.04 6.99 3.67
N VAL A 29 -1.51 7.75 2.68
CA VAL A 29 -2.93 7.93 2.42
C VAL A 29 -3.43 6.75 1.61
N LEU A 30 -4.45 6.05 2.11
CA LEU A 30 -5.17 5.01 1.39
C LEU A 30 -6.41 5.62 0.74
N ALA A 31 -6.52 5.49 -0.57
CA ALA A 31 -7.72 5.81 -1.33
C ALA A 31 -8.53 4.55 -1.67
N THR A 32 -9.84 4.66 -1.52
CA THR A 32 -10.86 3.64 -1.83
C THR A 32 -12.01 4.29 -2.56
N ILE A 33 -12.97 3.51 -3.02
CA ILE A 33 -14.17 4.00 -3.70
C ILE A 33 -15.42 3.55 -2.91
N ASP A 34 -16.31 4.50 -2.64
CA ASP A 34 -17.60 4.31 -1.98
C ASP A 34 -18.68 4.64 -3.02
N GLY A 35 -19.20 3.62 -3.72
CA GLY A 35 -20.03 3.83 -4.90
C GLY A 35 -19.24 4.51 -6.03
N ASP A 36 -19.55 5.75 -6.32
CA ASP A 36 -18.83 6.61 -7.27
C ASP A 36 -17.95 7.67 -6.57
N GLN A 37 -18.02 7.75 -5.22
CA GLN A 37 -17.28 8.73 -4.44
C GLN A 37 -15.90 8.23 -4.03
N PRO A 38 -14.79 8.87 -4.47
CA PRO A 38 -13.47 8.61 -3.92
C PRO A 38 -13.40 8.97 -2.43
N ARG A 39 -12.78 8.10 -1.64
CA ARG A 39 -12.50 8.32 -0.23
C ARG A 39 -10.99 8.21 0.01
N ALA A 40 -10.44 9.09 0.84
CA ALA A 40 -9.03 9.06 1.19
C ALA A 40 -8.85 9.28 2.70
N ARG A 41 -7.92 8.54 3.30
CA ARG A 41 -7.58 8.66 4.73
C ARG A 41 -6.15 8.17 4.98
N PRO A 42 -5.43 8.74 5.95
CA PRO A 42 -4.18 8.17 6.40
C PRO A 42 -4.41 6.79 7.03
N VAL A 43 -3.47 5.89 6.82
CA VAL A 43 -3.46 4.56 7.44
C VAL A 43 -2.08 4.27 8.04
N SER A 44 -2.05 3.36 9.02
CA SER A 44 -0.81 2.88 9.63
C SER A 44 -0.58 1.43 9.18
N PRO A 45 0.33 1.18 8.24
CA PRO A 45 0.68 -0.19 7.87
C PRO A 45 1.23 -0.96 9.08
N VAL A 46 0.78 -2.18 9.26
CA VAL A 46 1.26 -3.08 10.31
C VAL A 46 2.43 -3.94 9.86
N ARG A 47 2.66 -4.02 8.54
CA ARG A 47 3.78 -4.69 7.91
C ARG A 47 3.93 -4.22 6.46
N THR A 48 5.16 -4.22 5.97
CA THR A 48 5.47 -3.94 4.56
C THR A 48 6.54 -4.92 4.09
N ASP A 49 6.26 -5.65 3.01
CA ASP A 49 7.17 -6.61 2.39
C ASP A 49 7.45 -6.18 0.95
N GLY A 50 8.56 -5.49 0.71
CA GLY A 50 8.78 -4.80 -0.54
C GLY A 50 7.68 -3.75 -0.77
N PHE A 51 6.90 -3.90 -1.84
CA PHE A 51 5.77 -3.01 -2.12
C PHE A 51 4.41 -3.60 -1.71
N VAL A 52 4.39 -4.80 -1.14
CA VAL A 52 3.17 -5.35 -0.52
C VAL A 52 2.95 -4.71 0.84
N VAL A 53 1.78 -4.14 1.04
CA VAL A 53 1.45 -3.39 2.26
C VAL A 53 0.31 -4.08 3.02
N TYR A 54 0.48 -4.25 4.33
CA TYR A 54 -0.53 -4.84 5.19
C TYR A 54 -1.12 -3.76 6.10
N VAL A 55 -2.45 -3.65 6.10
CA VAL A 55 -3.18 -2.65 6.87
C VAL A 55 -4.20 -3.35 7.76
N ALA A 56 -4.06 -3.18 9.08
CA ALA A 56 -5.07 -3.63 10.03
C ALA A 56 -6.21 -2.62 10.13
N ASN A 57 -7.41 -3.11 10.36
CA ASN A 57 -8.61 -2.32 10.51
C ASN A 57 -9.57 -2.96 11.51
N LEU A 58 -10.53 -2.18 11.99
CA LEU A 58 -11.70 -2.72 12.66
C LEU A 58 -12.79 -3.00 11.62
N ARG A 59 -13.35 -4.20 11.65
CA ARG A 59 -14.32 -4.70 10.64
C ARG A 59 -15.54 -3.79 10.47
N MET A 60 -15.92 -3.04 11.50
CA MET A 60 -17.05 -2.13 11.49
C MET A 60 -16.79 -0.80 10.76
N TYR A 61 -15.55 -0.48 10.43
CA TYR A 61 -15.24 0.80 9.78
C TYR A 61 -15.63 0.81 8.29
N HIS A 62 -16.05 1.97 7.79
CA HIS A 62 -16.58 2.17 6.44
C HIS A 62 -15.69 1.60 5.33
N LYS A 63 -14.36 1.75 5.43
CA LYS A 63 -13.44 1.21 4.41
C LYS A 63 -13.52 -0.32 4.24
N THR A 64 -14.04 -1.04 5.23
CA THR A 64 -14.29 -2.48 5.09
C THR A 64 -15.36 -2.76 4.05
N ALA A 65 -16.47 -2.04 4.09
CA ALA A 65 -17.53 -2.13 3.09
C ALA A 65 -17.07 -1.60 1.72
N GLU A 66 -16.32 -0.51 1.70
CA GLU A 66 -15.75 0.09 0.48
C GLU A 66 -14.85 -0.92 -0.24
N ILE A 67 -13.91 -1.55 0.47
CA ILE A 67 -12.98 -2.55 -0.10
C ILE A 67 -13.71 -3.83 -0.50
N ALA A 68 -14.73 -4.25 0.25
CA ALA A 68 -15.53 -5.42 -0.10
C ALA A 68 -16.30 -5.22 -1.42
N ALA A 69 -16.80 -4.00 -1.66
CA ALA A 69 -17.50 -3.64 -2.89
C ALA A 69 -16.53 -3.40 -4.07
N ASN A 70 -15.38 -2.79 -3.80
CA ASN A 70 -14.35 -2.51 -4.80
C ASN A 70 -12.95 -2.64 -4.19
N ALA A 71 -12.27 -3.71 -4.52
CA ALA A 71 -10.96 -4.04 -3.96
C ALA A 71 -9.81 -3.17 -4.51
N ARG A 72 -10.05 -2.34 -5.52
CA ARG A 72 -9.02 -1.45 -6.10
C ARG A 72 -8.73 -0.31 -5.15
N VAL A 73 -7.46 -0.10 -4.89
CA VAL A 73 -7.00 0.92 -3.95
C VAL A 73 -5.78 1.65 -4.49
N GLU A 74 -5.53 2.84 -3.95
CA GLU A 74 -4.28 3.56 -4.16
C GLU A 74 -3.68 3.90 -2.81
N LEU A 75 -2.38 3.65 -2.63
CA LEU A 75 -1.59 4.16 -1.52
C LEU A 75 -0.70 5.30 -2.01
N CYS A 76 -0.70 6.41 -1.29
CA CYS A 76 0.16 7.55 -1.57
C CYS A 76 1.05 7.83 -0.37
N TYR A 77 2.35 7.66 -0.53
CA TYR A 77 3.39 8.03 0.41
C TYR A 77 3.98 9.38 0.01
N LEU A 78 4.19 10.25 0.99
CA LEU A 78 4.85 11.53 0.82
C LEU A 78 5.79 11.70 2.00
N ASP A 79 7.08 11.83 1.73
CA ASP A 79 8.06 12.08 2.77
C ASP A 79 8.24 13.59 3.06
N ASP A 80 9.07 13.93 4.01
CA ASP A 80 9.34 15.30 4.43
C ASP A 80 10.16 16.10 3.41
N LYS A 81 10.73 15.43 2.41
CA LYS A 81 11.37 16.05 1.23
C LYS A 81 10.40 16.22 0.06
N HIS A 82 9.13 15.85 0.25
CA HIS A 82 8.08 15.82 -0.75
C HIS A 82 8.31 14.86 -1.92
N ASP A 83 9.22 13.90 -1.76
CA ASP A 83 9.33 12.79 -2.69
C ASP A 83 8.12 11.86 -2.50
N GLN A 84 7.60 11.30 -3.59
CA GLN A 84 6.34 10.57 -3.59
C GLN A 84 6.52 9.14 -4.06
N VAL A 85 5.79 8.23 -3.42
CA VAL A 85 5.54 6.88 -3.95
C VAL A 85 4.04 6.64 -4.01
N ARG A 86 3.57 6.21 -5.16
CA ARG A 86 2.18 5.79 -5.36
C ARG A 86 2.14 4.32 -5.71
N ILE A 87 1.32 3.58 -4.99
CA ILE A 87 1.08 2.16 -5.21
C ILE A 87 -0.37 1.97 -5.62
N THR A 88 -0.60 1.71 -6.90
CA THR A 88 -1.88 1.20 -7.37
C THR A 88 -1.95 -0.28 -7.03
N GLY A 89 -2.98 -0.71 -6.33
CA GLY A 89 -3.04 -2.08 -5.84
C GLY A 89 -4.44 -2.64 -5.70
N VAL A 90 -4.48 -3.90 -5.30
CA VAL A 90 -5.71 -4.63 -4.98
C VAL A 90 -5.63 -5.10 -3.54
N ALA A 91 -6.62 -4.75 -2.74
CA ALA A 91 -6.72 -5.15 -1.35
C ALA A 91 -7.49 -6.46 -1.22
N ALA A 92 -6.95 -7.42 -0.48
CA ALA A 92 -7.63 -8.65 -0.13
C ALA A 92 -7.54 -8.90 1.38
N VAL A 93 -8.56 -9.52 1.94
CA VAL A 93 -8.51 -9.95 3.35
C VAL A 93 -7.40 -10.98 3.50
N LEU A 94 -6.52 -10.76 4.47
CA LEU A 94 -5.45 -11.69 4.78
C LEU A 94 -6.02 -12.94 5.46
N THR A 95 -5.89 -14.08 4.80
CA THR A 95 -6.32 -15.38 5.29
C THR A 95 -5.16 -16.28 5.73
N ASP A 96 -3.93 -15.96 5.31
CA ASP A 96 -2.73 -16.71 5.71
C ASP A 96 -2.48 -16.54 7.20
N ARG A 97 -2.68 -17.62 7.94
CA ARG A 97 -2.58 -17.65 9.40
C ARG A 97 -1.16 -17.40 9.89
N ALA A 98 -0.15 -17.86 9.18
CA ALA A 98 1.24 -17.68 9.57
C ALA A 98 1.66 -16.21 9.43
N ILE A 99 1.27 -15.56 8.34
CA ILE A 99 1.51 -14.12 8.14
C ILE A 99 0.74 -13.31 9.19
N LEU A 100 -0.54 -13.61 9.41
CA LEU A 100 -1.36 -12.94 10.41
C LEU A 100 -0.75 -13.05 11.81
N GLN A 101 -0.28 -14.25 12.20
CA GLN A 101 0.38 -14.48 13.48
C GLN A 101 1.67 -13.63 13.60
N SER A 102 2.49 -13.63 12.56
CA SER A 102 3.71 -12.81 12.53
C SER A 102 3.42 -11.29 12.67
N ILE A 103 2.34 -10.80 12.02
CA ILE A 103 1.89 -9.41 12.19
C ILE A 103 1.42 -9.16 13.63
N TRP A 104 0.64 -10.08 14.18
CA TRP A 104 0.14 -9.99 15.56
C TRP A 104 1.27 -9.92 16.57
N ASP A 105 2.25 -10.81 16.46
CA ASP A 105 3.39 -10.89 17.36
C ASP A 105 4.29 -9.64 17.28
N GLY A 106 4.42 -9.07 16.07
CA GLY A 106 5.21 -7.87 15.82
C GLY A 106 4.52 -6.55 16.20
N ASN A 107 3.21 -6.55 16.55
CA ASN A 107 2.45 -5.32 16.77
C ASN A 107 1.82 -5.25 18.16
N PRO A 108 2.53 -4.71 19.18
CA PRO A 108 2.00 -4.60 20.55
C PRO A 108 0.69 -3.85 20.65
N LEU A 109 0.48 -2.82 19.81
CA LEU A 109 -0.77 -2.03 19.81
C LEU A 109 -1.98 -2.87 19.40
N LEU A 110 -1.85 -3.77 18.43
CA LEU A 110 -2.95 -4.68 18.06
C LEU A 110 -3.34 -5.56 19.25
N ARG A 111 -2.35 -6.08 19.97
CA ARG A 111 -2.59 -6.91 21.18
C ARG A 111 -3.26 -6.11 22.29
N GLN A 112 -2.81 -4.89 22.50
CA GLN A 112 -3.37 -4.01 23.54
C GLN A 112 -4.83 -3.66 23.26
N TYR A 113 -5.18 -3.36 22.00
CA TYR A 113 -6.55 -2.95 21.64
C TYR A 113 -7.51 -4.10 21.46
N LEU A 114 -7.05 -5.24 20.96
CA LEU A 114 -7.92 -6.34 20.54
C LEU A 114 -7.87 -7.55 21.49
N GLY A 115 -6.85 -7.64 22.34
CA GLY A 115 -6.68 -8.69 23.35
C GLY A 115 -6.26 -10.03 22.77
N THR A 116 -6.92 -10.52 21.73
CA THR A 116 -6.63 -11.81 21.05
C THR A 116 -6.68 -11.68 19.54
N ILE A 117 -5.86 -12.47 18.86
CA ILE A 117 -5.82 -12.54 17.40
C ILE A 117 -7.14 -13.08 16.80
N GLU A 118 -7.92 -13.81 17.58
CA GLU A 118 -9.24 -14.33 17.21
C GLU A 118 -10.36 -13.30 17.37
N ASN A 119 -10.04 -12.07 17.82
CA ASN A 119 -11.06 -11.02 17.98
C ASN A 119 -11.79 -10.80 16.65
N PRO A 120 -13.13 -10.99 16.60
CA PRO A 120 -13.89 -10.88 15.35
C PRO A 120 -13.90 -9.49 14.74
N ALA A 121 -13.55 -8.46 15.53
CA ALA A 121 -13.41 -7.10 15.03
C ALA A 121 -12.14 -6.89 14.20
N LEU A 122 -11.12 -7.75 14.34
CA LEU A 122 -9.89 -7.66 13.57
C LEU A 122 -10.13 -8.05 12.11
N ILE A 123 -9.67 -7.20 11.22
CA ILE A 123 -9.48 -7.51 9.81
C ILE A 123 -8.14 -6.95 9.36
N VAL A 124 -7.36 -7.74 8.65
CA VAL A 124 -6.10 -7.30 8.05
C VAL A 124 -6.23 -7.43 6.54
N TYR A 125 -5.90 -6.37 5.83
CA TYR A 125 -5.82 -6.37 4.38
C TYR A 125 -4.38 -6.53 3.94
N ARG A 126 -4.17 -7.40 2.97
CA ARG A 126 -2.96 -7.44 2.14
C ARG A 126 -3.25 -6.66 0.87
N ILE A 127 -2.47 -5.62 0.62
CA ILE A 127 -2.54 -4.82 -0.60
C ILE A 127 -1.43 -5.27 -1.52
N GLU A 128 -1.81 -5.94 -2.60
CA GLU A 128 -0.89 -6.40 -3.63
C GLU A 128 -0.67 -5.30 -4.66
N PRO A 129 0.58 -4.88 -4.93
CA PRO A 129 0.85 -3.84 -5.91
C PRO A 129 0.59 -4.34 -7.34
N VAL A 130 -0.13 -3.53 -8.11
CA VAL A 130 -0.29 -3.69 -9.56
C VAL A 130 0.69 -2.78 -10.29
N ARG A 131 0.97 -1.62 -9.71
CA ARG A 131 1.86 -0.61 -10.28
C ARG A 131 2.47 0.21 -9.15
N VAL A 132 3.76 0.48 -9.24
CA VAL A 132 4.47 1.36 -8.30
C VAL A 132 5.12 2.49 -9.08
N ARG A 133 4.94 3.73 -8.64
CA ARG A 133 5.50 4.93 -9.25
C ARG A 133 6.21 5.77 -8.21
N TYR A 134 7.38 6.28 -8.59
CA TYR A 134 8.17 7.21 -7.80
C TYR A 134 8.22 8.57 -8.51
N MET A 135 8.15 9.65 -7.75
CA MET A 135 8.38 11.01 -8.23
C MET A 135 9.21 11.77 -7.21
N LYS A 136 10.33 12.33 -7.68
CA LYS A 136 11.11 13.27 -6.90
C LYS A 136 10.42 14.64 -6.89
N GLU A 137 10.48 15.35 -5.76
CA GLU A 137 9.95 16.71 -5.66
C GLU A 137 10.41 17.59 -6.82
N TRP A 138 9.49 18.40 -7.36
CA TRP A 138 9.68 19.32 -8.49
C TRP A 138 10.11 18.67 -9.83
N ALA A 139 10.33 17.37 -9.89
CA ALA A 139 10.64 16.71 -11.15
C ALA A 139 9.43 16.68 -12.11
N LEU A 140 8.21 16.69 -11.57
CA LEU A 140 6.93 16.63 -12.32
C LEU A 140 6.84 15.41 -13.25
N GLU A 141 7.61 14.38 -12.96
CA GLU A 141 7.67 13.15 -13.73
C GLU A 141 7.63 11.93 -12.80
N TYR A 142 6.72 11.00 -13.10
CA TYR A 142 6.66 9.73 -12.44
C TYR A 142 7.52 8.70 -13.16
N HIS A 143 8.37 8.03 -12.41
CA HIS A 143 9.13 6.87 -12.87
C HIS A 143 8.40 5.59 -12.46
N GLU A 144 8.26 4.65 -13.41
CA GLU A 144 7.79 3.30 -13.11
C GLU A 144 8.87 2.57 -12.31
N VAL A 145 8.52 2.12 -11.11
CA VAL A 145 9.42 1.35 -10.26
C VAL A 145 9.31 -0.12 -10.65
N PRO A 146 10.41 -0.78 -11.03
CA PRO A 146 10.35 -2.18 -11.41
C PRO A 146 9.96 -3.04 -10.21
N MET A 147 8.96 -3.89 -10.42
CA MET A 147 8.56 -4.90 -9.45
C MET A 147 9.14 -6.24 -9.88
N VAL A 148 9.85 -6.90 -8.97
CA VAL A 148 10.32 -8.27 -9.24
C VAL A 148 9.07 -9.15 -9.39
N ALA A 149 8.90 -9.75 -10.59
CA ALA A 149 7.82 -10.69 -10.82
C ALA A 149 7.92 -11.83 -9.80
N ARG A 150 6.95 -11.95 -8.90
CA ARG A 150 6.86 -13.12 -8.02
C ARG A 150 6.50 -14.32 -8.88
N VAL A 151 7.38 -15.30 -8.96
CA VAL A 151 7.06 -16.62 -9.50
C VAL A 151 6.00 -17.21 -8.57
N GLY A 152 4.74 -17.29 -9.04
CA GLY A 152 3.66 -17.99 -8.33
C GLY A 152 2.39 -17.19 -8.00
N GLY A 153 2.06 -16.12 -8.72
CA GLY A 153 0.76 -15.45 -8.59
C GLY A 153 -0.10 -15.66 -9.84
N ALA A 154 -1.32 -16.18 -9.66
CA ALA A 154 -2.27 -16.33 -10.76
C ALA A 154 -2.52 -14.98 -11.45
N ALA A 155 -2.43 -14.96 -12.77
CA ALA A 155 -2.74 -13.81 -13.59
C ALA A 155 -4.22 -13.42 -13.39
N LEU A 156 -4.48 -12.17 -13.07
CA LEU A 156 -5.84 -11.62 -13.10
C LEU A 156 -6.33 -11.59 -14.55
N PRO A 157 -7.60 -11.93 -14.84
CA PRO A 157 -8.14 -11.86 -16.17
C PRO A 157 -8.11 -10.43 -16.70
N ALA A 158 -7.58 -10.25 -17.89
CA ALA A 158 -7.66 -9.00 -18.64
C ALA A 158 -9.14 -8.72 -18.92
N ASN A 159 -9.68 -7.64 -18.37
CA ASN A 159 -10.99 -7.15 -18.77
C ASN A 159 -10.87 -6.62 -20.21
N GLY A 160 -11.44 -7.38 -21.11
CA GLY A 160 -11.66 -6.95 -22.49
C GLY A 160 -12.75 -5.88 -22.56
N SER A 161 -12.52 -4.96 -23.48
CA SER A 161 -13.42 -4.05 -24.22
C SER A 161 -14.50 -3.31 -23.45
#